data_5f5b310756eccf336366b234a8156a98
#
_entry.id   5f5b310756eccf336366b234a8156a98
#
_cell.length_a   1.000
_cell.length_b   1.000
_cell.length_c   1.000
_cell.angle_alpha   90.00
_cell.angle_beta   90.00
_cell.angle_gamma   90.00
#
_symmetry.space_group_name_H-M   'P 1'
#
loop_
_entity.id
_entity.type
_entity.pdbx_description
1 polymer ?
#
loop_
_entity_poly.entity_id
_entity_poly.type
_entity_poly.pdbx_seq_one_letter_code
_entity_poly.pdbx_strand_id
1 'polypeptide(L)'
;ALSTVAWQWPGWTCEPLWHDTLAVAVAKRSHLLAYREVPRQEVLKQPMICAQSTADDPWRTVLQQLFGGALQEHQQTVATFDVAMTLVSAGYGIALAPATRLAGYAQRGIAVRPLAGAPLVVMAYLLHRCAALTEPQARFVRRARSMS
;
A
#
# COMPACT_ATOMS: atom_id res chain seq x y z
N ALA A 1 12.02 5.38 -16.96
CA ALA A 1 12.28 5.30 -15.52
C ALA A 1 11.01 4.90 -14.79
N LEU A 2 11.15 4.24 -13.66
CA LEU A 2 10.06 3.88 -12.76
C LEU A 2 10.02 4.85 -11.58
N SER A 3 8.81 5.25 -11.17
CA SER A 3 8.59 6.16 -10.03
C SER A 3 7.37 5.72 -9.24
N THR A 4 7.38 6.01 -7.96
CA THR A 4 6.20 5.84 -7.07
C THR A 4 5.35 7.10 -7.00
N VAL A 5 5.78 8.18 -7.65
CA VAL A 5 5.10 9.47 -7.66
C VAL A 5 4.80 9.87 -9.10
N ALA A 6 3.60 10.40 -9.34
CA ALA A 6 3.23 10.95 -10.63
C ALA A 6 3.94 12.30 -10.83
N TRP A 7 4.77 12.38 -11.86
CA TRP A 7 5.46 13.60 -12.25
C TRP A 7 4.84 14.17 -13.52
N GLN A 8 4.74 15.49 -13.57
CA GLN A 8 4.31 16.21 -14.78
C GLN A 8 5.47 17.10 -15.26
N TRP A 9 6.17 16.63 -16.26
CA TRP A 9 7.25 17.37 -16.92
C TRP A 9 6.95 17.54 -18.40
N PRO A 10 7.20 18.74 -18.98
CA PRO A 10 7.07 18.94 -20.42
C PRO A 10 7.92 17.94 -21.22
N GLY A 11 7.32 17.31 -22.24
CA GLY A 11 7.98 16.31 -23.06
C GLY A 11 8.12 14.91 -22.46
N TRP A 12 7.53 14.67 -21.27
CA TRP A 12 7.50 13.37 -20.62
C TRP A 12 6.09 12.85 -20.44
N THR A 13 5.92 11.56 -20.61
CA THR A 13 4.68 10.84 -20.31
C THR A 13 4.84 10.08 -19.00
N CYS A 14 3.85 10.22 -18.12
CA CYS A 14 3.76 9.48 -16.88
C CYS A 14 2.52 8.60 -16.96
N GLU A 15 2.69 7.28 -16.94
CA GLU A 15 1.56 6.36 -16.98
C GLU A 15 1.57 5.42 -15.76
N PRO A 16 0.40 5.14 -15.14
CA PRO A 16 0.30 4.18 -14.06
C PRO A 16 0.58 2.77 -14.59
N LEU A 17 1.42 2.01 -13.88
CA LEU A 17 1.76 0.63 -14.23
C LEU A 17 1.05 -0.38 -13.37
N TRP A 18 1.22 -0.25 -12.05
CA TRP A 18 0.67 -1.21 -11.11
C TRP A 18 -0.34 -0.54 -10.19
N HIS A 19 -1.45 -1.23 -10.04
CA HIS A 19 -2.53 -0.85 -9.13
C HIS A 19 -2.67 -1.91 -8.05
N ASP A 20 -3.03 -1.47 -6.86
CA ASP A 20 -3.28 -2.34 -5.74
C ASP A 20 -4.43 -1.78 -4.89
N THR A 21 -4.99 -2.60 -4.03
CA THR A 21 -6.02 -2.19 -3.09
C THR A 21 -5.47 -2.17 -1.68
N LEU A 22 -6.03 -1.30 -0.86
CA LEU A 22 -5.72 -1.23 0.56
C LEU A 22 -6.30 -2.44 1.29
N ALA A 23 -5.48 -3.09 2.08
CA ALA A 23 -5.89 -4.23 2.88
C ALA A 23 -5.45 -4.07 4.34
N VAL A 24 -6.07 -4.86 5.21
CA VAL A 24 -5.82 -4.88 6.64
C VAL A 24 -5.07 -6.15 7.00
N ALA A 25 -3.94 -6.00 7.66
CA ALA A 25 -3.19 -7.11 8.25
C ALA A 25 -3.60 -7.28 9.71
N VAL A 26 -3.96 -8.49 10.08
CA VAL A 26 -4.39 -8.85 11.43
C VAL A 26 -3.71 -10.14 11.88
N ALA A 27 -3.67 -10.38 13.19
CA ALA A 27 -3.25 -11.68 13.71
C ALA A 27 -4.24 -12.78 13.30
N LYS A 28 -3.77 -14.01 13.17
CA LYS A 28 -4.63 -15.15 12.77
C LYS A 28 -5.78 -15.46 13.74
N ARG A 29 -5.72 -14.91 14.96
CA ARG A 29 -6.76 -15.05 15.97
C ARG A 29 -7.62 -13.80 16.14
N SER A 30 -7.48 -12.82 15.27
CA SER A 30 -8.23 -11.58 15.35
C SER A 30 -9.73 -11.81 15.13
N HIS A 31 -10.56 -11.12 15.92
CA HIS A 31 -12.01 -11.11 15.72
C HIS A 31 -12.41 -10.42 14.39
N LEU A 32 -11.54 -9.59 13.83
CA LEU A 32 -11.78 -8.95 12.52
C LEU A 32 -11.84 -9.95 11.36
N LEU A 33 -11.37 -11.18 11.55
CA LEU A 33 -11.50 -12.25 10.56
C LEU A 33 -12.94 -12.71 10.34
N ALA A 34 -13.87 -12.34 11.20
CA ALA A 34 -15.30 -12.55 10.99
C ALA A 34 -15.85 -11.72 9.83
N TYR A 35 -15.18 -10.62 9.47
CA TYR A 35 -15.56 -9.80 8.32
C TYR A 35 -14.90 -10.30 7.05
N ARG A 36 -15.66 -10.35 5.97
CA ARG A 36 -15.12 -10.61 4.63
C ARG A 36 -14.32 -9.41 4.12
N GLU A 37 -14.85 -8.22 4.36
CA GLU A 37 -14.20 -6.93 4.19
C GLU A 37 -14.29 -6.17 5.51
N VAL A 38 -13.19 -5.66 6.01
CA VAL A 38 -13.16 -4.99 7.32
C VAL A 38 -13.74 -3.58 7.19
N PRO A 39 -14.80 -3.26 7.94
CA PRO A 39 -15.35 -1.90 7.94
C PRO A 39 -14.34 -0.89 8.50
N ARG A 40 -14.31 0.31 7.92
CA ARG A 40 -13.43 1.40 8.40
C ARG A 40 -13.61 1.70 9.87
N GLN A 41 -14.84 1.63 10.35
CA GLN A 41 -15.18 1.87 11.75
C GLN A 41 -14.50 0.87 12.69
N GLU A 42 -14.40 -0.39 12.27
CA GLU A 42 -13.73 -1.42 13.05
C GLU A 42 -12.21 -1.24 13.07
N VAL A 43 -11.64 -0.76 11.96
CA VAL A 43 -10.21 -0.40 11.89
C VAL A 43 -9.87 0.69 12.90
N LEU A 44 -10.71 1.72 13.01
CA LEU A 44 -10.50 2.84 13.93
C LEU A 44 -10.58 2.46 15.42
N LYS A 45 -11.19 1.34 15.74
CA LYS A 45 -11.26 0.81 17.10
C LYS A 45 -10.01 0.04 17.53
N GLN A 46 -9.11 -0.26 16.60
CA GLN A 46 -7.92 -1.06 16.85
C GLN A 46 -6.67 -0.19 16.96
N PRO A 47 -5.68 -0.59 17.79
CA PRO A 47 -4.35 0.00 17.73
C PRO A 47 -3.75 -0.23 16.33
N MET A 48 -3.25 0.84 15.71
CA MET A 48 -2.63 0.78 14.40
C MET A 48 -1.11 0.81 14.52
N ILE A 49 -0.44 -0.12 13.86
CA ILE A 49 1.01 -0.21 13.82
C ILE A 49 1.48 0.21 12.43
N CYS A 50 2.31 1.23 12.37
CA CYS A 50 2.83 1.81 11.13
C CYS A 50 4.35 1.75 11.12
N ALA A 51 4.92 1.40 9.98
CA ALA A 51 6.35 1.57 9.77
C ALA A 51 6.67 3.05 9.52
N GLN A 52 7.86 3.48 9.91
CA GLN A 52 8.35 4.80 9.54
C GLN A 52 8.34 4.97 8.03
N SER A 53 7.79 6.09 7.58
CA SER A 53 7.78 6.47 6.19
C SER A 53 8.27 7.90 6.03
N THR A 54 8.78 8.22 4.84
CA THR A 54 9.15 9.59 4.51
C THR A 54 7.90 10.46 4.34
N ALA A 55 8.06 11.77 4.47
CA ALA A 55 6.95 12.72 4.27
C ALA A 55 6.32 12.61 2.86
N ASP A 56 7.10 12.16 1.89
CA ASP A 56 6.68 12.02 0.49
C ASP A 56 6.08 10.65 0.14
N ASP A 57 5.84 9.81 1.12
CA ASP A 57 5.24 8.49 0.90
C ASP A 57 3.78 8.66 0.42
N PRO A 58 3.45 8.26 -0.82
CA PRO A 58 2.08 8.36 -1.35
C PRO A 58 1.06 7.63 -0.49
N TRP A 59 1.49 6.58 0.18
CA TRP A 59 0.69 5.77 1.08
C TRP A 59 0.15 6.57 2.27
N ARG A 60 0.98 7.43 2.81
CA ARG A 60 0.59 8.31 3.91
C ARG A 60 -0.55 9.24 3.52
N THR A 61 -0.50 9.78 2.30
CA THR A 61 -1.58 10.62 1.76
C THR A 61 -2.89 9.84 1.63
N VAL A 62 -2.84 8.61 1.15
CA VAL A 62 -4.03 7.74 1.03
C VAL A 62 -4.66 7.49 2.39
N LEU A 63 -3.87 7.16 3.41
CA LEU A 63 -4.37 6.94 4.77
C LEU A 63 -4.99 8.22 5.35
N GLN A 64 -4.37 9.36 5.12
CA GLN A 64 -4.88 10.64 5.57
C GLN A 64 -6.24 10.98 4.91
N GLN A 65 -6.38 10.73 3.63
CA GLN A 65 -7.64 10.96 2.91
C GLN A 65 -8.77 10.05 3.40
N LEU A 66 -8.45 8.80 3.73
CA LEU A 66 -9.44 7.81 4.16
C LEU A 66 -9.92 8.02 5.60
N PHE A 67 -9.01 8.33 6.50
CA PHE A 67 -9.27 8.33 7.93
C PHE A 67 -9.09 9.70 8.59
N GLY A 68 -8.47 10.66 7.89
CA GLY A 68 -8.18 11.98 8.44
C GLY A 68 -7.33 11.90 9.72
N GLY A 69 -7.61 12.77 10.68
CA GLY A 69 -6.90 12.80 11.96
C GLY A 69 -7.25 11.65 12.92
N ALA A 70 -8.29 10.87 12.63
CA ALA A 70 -8.76 9.80 13.51
C ALA A 70 -7.74 8.66 13.71
N LEU A 71 -6.83 8.45 12.75
CA LEU A 71 -5.76 7.46 12.89
C LEU A 71 -4.66 7.85 13.87
N GLN A 72 -4.44 9.14 14.07
CA GLN A 72 -3.30 9.62 14.87
C GLN A 72 -3.44 9.27 16.36
N GLU A 73 -4.65 9.12 16.85
CA GLU A 73 -4.90 8.85 18.26
C GLU A 73 -4.51 7.43 18.70
N HIS A 74 -4.47 6.48 17.76
CA HIS A 74 -4.20 5.06 18.04
C HIS A 74 -3.04 4.51 17.24
N GLN A 75 -2.19 5.38 16.71
CA GLN A 75 -1.09 4.98 15.83
C GLN A 75 0.21 4.83 16.60
N GLN A 76 0.82 3.66 16.49
CA GLN A 76 2.17 3.38 16.93
C GLN A 76 3.10 3.27 15.74
N THR A 77 4.18 4.05 15.74
CA THR A 77 5.19 4.02 14.67
C THR A 77 6.36 3.16 15.10
N VAL A 78 6.78 2.25 14.23
CA VAL A 78 7.95 1.38 14.41
C VAL A 78 8.96 1.60 13.28
N ALA A 79 10.19 1.15 13.47
CA ALA A 79 11.29 1.47 12.58
C ALA A 79 11.14 0.86 11.18
N THR A 80 10.63 -0.38 11.08
CA THR A 80 10.54 -1.10 9.81
C THR A 80 9.19 -1.78 9.63
N PHE A 81 8.88 -2.12 8.38
CA PHE A 81 7.68 -2.88 8.06
C PHE A 81 7.71 -4.30 8.62
N ASP A 82 8.87 -4.94 8.65
CA ASP A 82 9.03 -6.28 9.25
C ASP A 82 8.72 -6.27 10.74
N VAL A 83 9.16 -5.24 11.48
CA VAL A 83 8.81 -5.08 12.88
C VAL A 83 7.32 -4.85 13.06
N ALA A 84 6.70 -4.03 12.21
CA ALA A 84 5.26 -3.82 12.22
C ALA A 84 4.50 -5.14 12.05
N MET A 85 4.89 -5.95 11.08
CA MET A 85 4.26 -7.25 10.82
C MET A 85 4.45 -8.23 11.98
N THR A 86 5.60 -8.24 12.60
CA THR A 86 5.87 -9.06 13.78
C THR A 86 4.91 -8.70 14.93
N LEU A 87 4.73 -7.42 15.19
CA LEU A 87 3.81 -6.95 16.24
C LEU A 87 2.35 -7.28 15.91
N VAL A 88 1.96 -7.14 14.64
CA VAL A 88 0.62 -7.53 14.19
C VAL A 88 0.39 -9.03 14.39
N SER A 89 1.35 -9.87 14.03
CA SER A 89 1.24 -11.32 14.21
C SER A 89 1.14 -11.72 15.69
N ALA A 90 1.75 -10.94 16.57
CA ALA A 90 1.68 -11.15 18.02
C ALA A 90 0.39 -10.61 18.64
N GLY A 91 -0.46 -9.93 17.88
CA GLY A 91 -1.76 -9.44 18.37
C GLY A 91 -1.73 -8.07 19.02
N TYR A 92 -0.67 -7.29 18.86
CA TYR A 92 -0.55 -5.94 19.44
C TYR A 92 -1.36 -4.88 18.70
N GLY A 93 -1.83 -5.17 17.52
CA GLY A 93 -2.62 -4.24 16.72
C GLY A 93 -2.80 -4.73 15.30
N ILE A 94 -3.21 -3.83 14.44
CA ILE A 94 -3.42 -4.07 13.01
C ILE A 94 -2.51 -3.16 12.19
N ALA A 95 -2.35 -3.47 10.91
CA ALA A 95 -1.67 -2.61 9.97
C ALA A 95 -2.45 -2.49 8.67
N LEU A 96 -2.31 -1.36 7.99
CA LEU A 96 -2.85 -1.11 6.66
C LEU A 96 -1.70 -1.02 5.67
N ALA A 97 -1.83 -1.73 4.57
CA ALA A 97 -0.85 -1.71 3.50
C ALA A 97 -1.46 -2.19 2.18
N PRO A 98 -0.77 -2.03 1.06
CA PRO A 98 -1.20 -2.64 -0.20
C PRO A 98 -1.34 -4.16 -0.06
N ALA A 99 -2.39 -4.72 -0.64
CA ALA A 99 -2.69 -6.15 -0.54
C ALA A 99 -1.54 -7.03 -1.03
N THR A 100 -0.86 -6.65 -2.11
CA THR A 100 0.28 -7.41 -2.63
C THR A 100 1.46 -7.42 -1.68
N ARG A 101 1.71 -6.31 -0.98
CA ARG A 101 2.78 -6.24 0.03
C ARG A 101 2.48 -7.16 1.22
N LEU A 102 1.23 -7.18 1.66
CA LEU A 102 0.79 -8.02 2.78
C LEU A 102 0.78 -9.51 2.42
N ALA A 103 0.53 -9.85 1.17
CA ALA A 103 0.53 -11.24 0.71
C ALA A 103 1.87 -11.95 0.97
N GLY A 104 2.98 -11.24 0.91
CA GLY A 104 4.31 -11.75 1.24
C GLY A 104 4.49 -12.17 2.70
N TYR A 105 3.60 -11.72 3.59
CA TYR A 105 3.66 -12.03 5.03
C TYR A 105 2.62 -13.04 5.50
N ALA A 106 1.80 -13.57 4.61
CA ALA A 106 0.71 -14.49 4.97
C ALA A 106 1.20 -15.74 5.70
N GLN A 107 2.44 -16.19 5.44
CA GLN A 107 3.04 -17.36 6.09
C GLN A 107 3.66 -17.04 7.46
N ARG A 108 3.72 -15.76 7.85
CA ARG A 108 4.37 -15.32 9.10
C ARG A 108 3.39 -15.05 10.23
N GLY A 109 2.25 -15.73 10.24
CA GLY A 109 1.24 -15.57 11.30
C GLY A 109 0.30 -14.38 11.08
N ILE A 110 0.26 -13.83 9.88
CA ILE A 110 -0.60 -12.72 9.49
C ILE A 110 -1.73 -13.23 8.60
N ALA A 111 -2.94 -12.77 8.88
CA ALA A 111 -4.07 -12.89 7.99
C ALA A 111 -4.38 -11.53 7.36
N VAL A 112 -4.85 -11.54 6.13
CA VAL A 112 -5.13 -10.34 5.35
C VAL A 112 -6.61 -10.31 4.97
N ARG A 113 -7.25 -9.16 5.15
CA ARG A 113 -8.62 -8.92 4.70
C ARG A 113 -8.68 -7.60 3.94
N PRO A 114 -9.49 -7.51 2.88
CA PRO A 114 -9.74 -6.24 2.22
C PRO A 114 -10.35 -5.22 3.18
N LEU A 115 -9.99 -3.96 3.03
CA LEU A 115 -10.69 -2.86 3.68
C LEU A 115 -11.96 -2.57 2.89
N ALA A 116 -13.11 -2.49 3.55
CA ALA A 116 -14.38 -2.18 2.92
C ALA A 116 -14.33 -0.81 2.24
N GLY A 117 -14.73 -0.75 0.97
CA GLY A 117 -14.69 0.48 0.18
C GLY A 117 -13.28 1.00 -0.11
N ALA A 118 -12.27 0.12 -0.09
CA ALA A 118 -10.89 0.51 -0.33
C ALA A 118 -10.71 1.09 -1.74
N PRO A 119 -10.03 2.23 -1.87
CA PRO A 119 -9.71 2.77 -3.18
C PRO A 119 -8.62 1.95 -3.85
N LEU A 120 -8.61 1.99 -5.17
CA LEU A 120 -7.49 1.50 -5.96
C LEU A 120 -6.30 2.46 -5.77
N VAL A 121 -5.16 1.92 -5.43
CA VAL A 121 -3.92 2.69 -5.20
C VAL A 121 -2.93 2.40 -6.31
N VAL A 122 -2.42 3.44 -6.93
CA VAL A 122 -1.35 3.30 -7.92
C VAL A 122 -0.02 3.17 -7.18
N MET A 123 0.66 2.05 -7.43
CA MET A 123 1.90 1.71 -6.74
C MET A 123 3.15 2.13 -7.50
N ALA A 124 3.08 2.23 -8.82
CA ALA A 124 4.20 2.64 -9.65
C ALA A 124 3.73 3.30 -10.93
N TYR A 125 4.55 4.24 -11.41
CA TYR A 125 4.36 4.93 -12.67
C TYR A 125 5.55 4.66 -13.59
N LEU A 126 5.25 4.55 -14.87
CA LEU A 126 6.26 4.53 -15.92
C LEU A 126 6.43 5.93 -16.47
N LEU A 127 7.65 6.43 -16.40
CA LEU A 127 8.05 7.72 -16.96
C LEU A 127 8.87 7.49 -18.21
N HIS A 128 8.43 8.01 -19.34
CA HIS A 128 9.20 7.98 -20.57
C HIS A 128 8.97 9.27 -21.39
N ARG A 129 9.91 9.56 -22.28
CA ARG A 129 9.78 10.72 -23.16
C ARG A 129 8.64 10.52 -24.15
N CYS A 130 7.94 11.61 -24.46
CA CYS A 130 6.90 11.63 -25.50
C CYS A 130 7.49 11.45 -26.92
N ALA A 131 8.81 11.67 -27.09
CA ALA A 131 9.49 11.46 -28.35
C ALA A 131 9.64 9.96 -28.67
N ALA A 132 9.96 9.65 -29.96
CA ALA A 132 10.18 8.27 -30.39
C ALA A 132 11.20 7.56 -29.48
N LEU A 133 10.82 6.40 -28.98
CA LEU A 133 11.68 5.57 -28.14
C LEU A 133 12.67 4.80 -29.02
N THR A 134 13.89 4.61 -28.53
CA THR A 134 14.82 3.65 -29.16
C THR A 134 14.27 2.23 -28.97
N GLU A 135 14.72 1.29 -29.82
CA GLU A 135 14.23 -0.10 -29.74
C GLU A 135 14.41 -0.74 -28.34
N PRO A 136 15.58 -0.58 -27.67
CA PRO A 136 15.71 -1.08 -26.29
C PRO A 136 14.71 -0.43 -25.31
N GLN A 137 14.46 0.87 -25.44
CA GLN A 137 13.50 1.59 -24.61
C GLN A 137 12.07 1.11 -24.87
N ALA A 138 11.69 0.95 -26.14
CA ALA A 138 10.38 0.44 -26.52
C ALA A 138 10.16 -0.98 -25.98
N ARG A 139 11.18 -1.81 -26.03
CA ARG A 139 11.14 -3.18 -25.48
C ARG A 139 10.95 -3.17 -23.96
N PHE A 140 11.67 -2.30 -23.26
CA PHE A 140 11.50 -2.12 -21.81
C PHE A 140 10.07 -1.69 -21.47
N VAL A 141 9.52 -0.70 -22.15
CA VAL A 141 8.16 -0.20 -21.93
C VAL A 141 7.12 -1.30 -22.15
N ARG A 142 7.23 -2.06 -23.25
CA ARG A 142 6.33 -3.19 -23.51
C ARG A 142 6.38 -4.23 -22.40
N ARG A 143 7.58 -4.57 -21.93
CA ARG A 143 7.76 -5.54 -20.85
C ARG A 143 7.21 -5.04 -19.53
N ALA A 144 7.42 -3.78 -19.18
CA ALA A 144 6.87 -3.18 -17.98
C ALA A 144 5.34 -3.20 -17.98
N ARG A 145 4.71 -2.87 -19.12
CA ARG A 145 3.25 -2.94 -19.28
C ARG A 145 2.69 -4.35 -19.18
N SER A 146 3.43 -5.35 -19.64
CA SER A 146 2.98 -6.74 -19.56
C SER A 146 3.04 -7.35 -18.17
N MET A 147 3.71 -6.67 -17.23
CA MET A 147 3.84 -7.09 -15.82
C MET A 147 2.83 -6.38 -14.91
N SER A 148 2.03 -5.46 -15.45
CA SER A 148 1.05 -4.66 -14.69
C SER A 148 -0.31 -5.32 -14.55
#